data_3544c86e5525cc264d4eb86b80264858
#
_entry.id   3544c86e5525cc264d4eb86b80264858
#
_cell.length_a   1.000
_cell.length_b   1.000
_cell.length_c   1.000
_cell.angle_alpha   90.00
_cell.angle_beta   90.00
_cell.angle_gamma   90.00
#
_symmetry.space_group_name_H-M   'P 1'
#
loop_
_entity.id
_entity.type
_entity.pdbx_description
1 polymer ?
#
loop_
_entity_poly.entity_id
_entity_poly.type
_entity_poly.pdbx_seq_one_letter_code
_entity_poly.pdbx_strand_id
1 'polypeptide(L)'
;YLTNIAWSPDEKSIYIAELNREQNEMHLVRYSALTGKKEADLFTETDRCYVEPQHPVLFLPNDPDKFIWQSEADGYNHLYLYDTTGKELRKLTGGEWVVTKVLGFSKDGNKVIFEGTAPHPVSPNMQGTGMQRYIWETDLRTDDIMNCLSWKVGVHRWLLSPSGEYAIDYVSSPSTPRDIDLVRIK
;
A
#
# COMPACT_ATOMS: atom_id res chain seq x y z
N TYR A 1 -0.25 21.10 7.35
CA TYR A 1 0.73 20.11 7.82
C TYR A 1 1.43 19.48 6.63
N LEU A 2 2.73 19.12 6.81
CA LEU A 2 3.52 18.41 5.80
C LEU A 2 3.77 17.00 6.31
N THR A 3 3.44 16.00 5.51
CA THR A 3 3.58 14.59 5.88
C THR A 3 3.92 13.73 4.65
N ASN A 4 4.19 12.45 4.86
CA ASN A 4 4.41 11.44 3.82
C ASN A 4 5.43 11.88 2.76
N ILE A 5 6.61 12.30 3.25
CA ILE A 5 7.70 12.78 2.41
C ILE A 5 8.41 11.59 1.75
N ALA A 6 8.57 11.66 0.43
CA ALA A 6 9.31 10.67 -0.34
C ALA A 6 10.23 11.35 -1.38
N TRP A 7 11.37 10.72 -1.64
CA TRP A 7 12.24 11.08 -2.75
C TRP A 7 11.80 10.41 -4.04
N SER A 8 11.93 11.12 -5.17
CA SER A 8 11.90 10.45 -6.46
C SER A 8 13.09 9.49 -6.61
N PRO A 9 12.98 8.40 -7.40
CA PRO A 9 14.08 7.44 -7.58
C PRO A 9 15.38 8.04 -8.12
N ASP A 10 15.30 9.15 -8.85
CA ASP A 10 16.44 9.90 -9.39
C ASP A 10 16.97 11.00 -8.46
N GLU A 11 16.38 11.12 -7.26
CA GLU A 11 16.70 12.11 -6.22
C GLU A 11 16.57 13.59 -6.66
N LYS A 12 15.86 13.88 -7.76
CA LYS A 12 15.69 15.25 -8.25
C LYS A 12 14.46 15.93 -7.72
N SER A 13 13.47 15.16 -7.26
CA SER A 13 12.21 15.69 -6.74
C SER A 13 11.85 15.08 -5.38
N ILE A 14 11.10 15.84 -4.61
CA ILE A 14 10.53 15.43 -3.33
C ILE A 14 9.01 15.51 -3.43
N TYR A 15 8.33 14.46 -3.01
CA TYR A 15 6.88 14.37 -2.95
C TYR A 15 6.43 14.54 -1.51
N ILE A 16 5.48 15.42 -1.29
CA ILE A 16 4.99 15.79 0.05
C ILE A 16 3.47 15.84 0.02
N ALA A 17 2.83 15.20 0.99
CA ALA A 17 1.41 15.40 1.24
C ALA A 17 1.23 16.64 2.13
N GLU A 18 0.54 17.65 1.60
CA GLU A 18 0.19 18.88 2.30
C GLU A 18 -1.26 18.84 2.75
N LEU A 19 -1.50 18.80 4.08
CA LEU A 19 -2.84 18.88 4.63
C LEU A 19 -3.17 20.31 5.08
N ASN A 20 -4.40 20.71 4.86
CA ASN A 20 -4.94 21.92 5.45
C ASN A 20 -5.02 21.81 6.99
N ARG A 21 -5.44 22.88 7.67
CA ARG A 21 -5.51 22.91 9.13
C ARG A 21 -6.61 22.01 9.67
N GLU A 22 -7.72 21.92 8.95
CA GLU A 22 -8.89 21.11 9.26
C GLU A 22 -8.66 19.62 8.99
N GLN A 23 -7.57 19.27 8.28
CA GLN A 23 -7.19 17.92 7.89
C GLN A 23 -8.26 17.20 7.02
N ASN A 24 -9.06 17.95 6.30
CA ASN A 24 -10.08 17.43 5.40
C ASN A 24 -9.78 17.63 3.91
N GLU A 25 -8.62 18.22 3.61
CA GLU A 25 -8.10 18.42 2.26
C GLU A 25 -6.59 18.19 2.24
N MET A 26 -6.14 17.32 1.37
CA MET A 26 -4.74 16.96 1.15
C MET A 26 -4.37 17.17 -0.31
N HIS A 27 -3.23 17.82 -0.54
CA HIS A 27 -2.60 17.95 -1.85
C HIS A 27 -1.32 17.12 -1.87
N LEU A 28 -1.16 16.22 -2.84
CA LEU A 28 0.14 15.64 -3.12
C LEU A 28 0.91 16.59 -4.05
N VAL A 29 2.03 17.08 -3.55
CA VAL A 29 2.83 18.12 -4.21
C VAL A 29 4.23 17.62 -4.52
N ARG A 30 4.74 17.96 -5.70
CA ARG A 30 6.13 17.71 -6.08
C ARG A 30 6.95 18.98 -6.01
N TYR A 31 8.12 18.87 -5.36
CA TYR A 31 9.10 19.93 -5.20
C TYR A 31 10.43 19.56 -5.85
N SER A 32 11.14 20.54 -6.38
CA SER A 32 12.53 20.37 -6.82
C SER A 32 13.44 20.15 -5.63
N ALA A 33 14.19 19.06 -5.62
CA ALA A 33 15.20 18.79 -4.58
C ALA A 33 16.36 19.78 -4.62
N LEU A 34 16.68 20.32 -5.81
CA LEU A 34 17.77 21.28 -5.97
C LEU A 34 17.42 22.70 -5.46
N THR A 35 16.19 23.17 -5.72
CA THR A 35 15.82 24.57 -5.48
C THR A 35 14.83 24.75 -4.34
N GLY A 36 14.19 23.67 -3.87
CA GLY A 36 13.09 23.70 -2.91
C GLY A 36 11.79 24.32 -3.47
N LYS A 37 11.73 24.62 -4.76
CA LYS A 37 10.54 25.22 -5.36
C LYS A 37 9.50 24.16 -5.72
N LYS A 38 8.23 24.52 -5.52
CA LYS A 38 7.09 23.73 -5.97
C LYS A 38 7.12 23.61 -7.50
N GLU A 39 7.01 22.38 -7.99
CA GLU A 39 7.01 22.05 -9.43
C GLU A 39 5.60 21.73 -9.93
N ALA A 40 4.81 20.99 -9.12
CA ALA A 40 3.47 20.59 -9.51
C ALA A 40 2.60 20.26 -8.29
N ASP A 41 1.30 20.56 -8.40
CA ASP A 41 0.24 19.90 -7.64
C ASP A 41 -0.20 18.69 -8.45
N LEU A 42 -0.07 17.49 -7.88
CA LEU A 42 -0.33 16.26 -8.60
C LEU A 42 -1.82 15.89 -8.56
N PHE A 43 -2.37 15.81 -7.36
CA PHE A 43 -3.79 15.58 -7.13
C PHE A 43 -4.21 16.04 -5.73
N THR A 44 -5.51 16.12 -5.52
CA THR A 44 -6.13 16.52 -4.25
C THR A 44 -7.07 15.42 -3.77
N GLU A 45 -7.02 15.09 -2.48
CA GLU A 45 -8.02 14.29 -1.79
C GLU A 45 -8.78 15.14 -0.79
N THR A 46 -10.09 14.95 -0.71
CA THR A 46 -10.96 15.65 0.23
C THR A 46 -11.92 14.67 0.89
N ASP A 47 -12.18 14.87 2.16
CA ASP A 47 -13.22 14.14 2.88
C ASP A 47 -14.04 15.10 3.75
N ARG A 48 -15.27 14.74 4.05
CA ARG A 48 -16.16 15.55 4.90
C ARG A 48 -15.68 15.61 6.35
N CYS A 49 -14.99 14.59 6.83
CA CYS A 49 -14.47 14.48 8.19
C CYS A 49 -12.97 14.79 8.21
N TYR A 50 -12.16 13.87 7.70
CA TYR A 50 -10.70 14.06 7.61
C TYR A 50 -10.11 13.13 6.54
N VAL A 51 -8.97 13.56 5.99
CA VAL A 51 -8.10 12.78 5.11
C VAL A 51 -6.87 12.37 5.90
N GLU A 52 -6.57 11.09 5.96
CA GLU A 52 -5.41 10.56 6.68
C GLU A 52 -4.46 9.83 5.71
N PRO A 53 -3.47 10.50 5.12
CA PRO A 53 -2.48 9.86 4.27
C PRO A 53 -1.67 8.82 5.06
N GLN A 54 -1.82 7.55 4.71
CA GLN A 54 -1.27 6.44 5.49
C GLN A 54 0.21 6.19 5.20
N HIS A 55 0.67 6.50 3.99
CA HIS A 55 2.00 6.12 3.54
C HIS A 55 2.57 7.12 2.53
N PRO A 56 3.88 7.38 2.52
CA PRO A 56 4.52 8.10 1.42
C PRO A 56 4.28 7.40 0.08
N VAL A 57 4.40 8.15 -1.03
CA VAL A 57 4.38 7.55 -2.37
C VAL A 57 5.42 6.42 -2.46
N LEU A 58 5.03 5.28 -3.02
CA LEU A 58 5.91 4.14 -3.20
C LEU A 58 6.15 3.94 -4.69
N PHE A 59 7.31 4.36 -5.19
CA PHE A 59 7.68 4.21 -6.59
C PHE A 59 7.85 2.76 -6.98
N LEU A 60 7.45 2.43 -8.22
CA LEU A 60 7.62 1.09 -8.76
C LEU A 60 9.10 0.82 -9.07
N PRO A 61 9.64 -0.36 -8.70
CA PRO A 61 11.05 -0.66 -8.94
C PRO A 61 11.41 -0.78 -10.43
N ASN A 62 10.45 -1.19 -11.28
CA ASN A 62 10.66 -1.39 -12.72
C ASN A 62 10.14 -0.23 -13.58
N ASP A 63 9.48 0.76 -12.97
CA ASP A 63 8.89 1.89 -13.69
C ASP A 63 8.88 3.13 -12.78
N PRO A 64 9.99 3.90 -12.75
CA PRO A 64 10.12 5.05 -11.85
C PRO A 64 9.17 6.21 -12.16
N ASP A 65 8.47 6.17 -13.30
CA ASP A 65 7.46 7.14 -13.67
C ASP A 65 6.07 6.81 -13.08
N LYS A 66 5.98 5.75 -12.26
CA LYS A 66 4.77 5.33 -11.58
C LYS A 66 4.99 5.11 -10.09
N PHE A 67 3.96 5.33 -9.31
CA PHE A 67 3.95 5.07 -7.88
C PHE A 67 2.62 4.54 -7.39
N ILE A 68 2.66 3.85 -6.25
CA ILE A 68 1.48 3.44 -5.50
C ILE A 68 1.15 4.51 -4.48
N TRP A 69 -0.12 4.86 -4.39
CA TRP A 69 -0.72 5.68 -3.36
C TRP A 69 -1.76 4.88 -2.59
N GLN A 70 -1.81 5.05 -1.28
CA GLN A 70 -2.77 4.41 -0.40
C GLN A 70 -3.81 5.44 0.04
N SER A 71 -5.10 5.17 -0.24
CA SER A 71 -6.18 6.14 -0.06
C SER A 71 -7.47 5.48 0.43
N GLU A 72 -8.27 6.26 1.15
CA GLU A 72 -9.62 5.91 1.60
C GLU A 72 -10.73 6.57 0.75
N ALA A 73 -10.39 7.07 -0.43
CA ALA A 73 -11.29 7.85 -1.28
C ALA A 73 -12.62 7.15 -1.63
N ASP A 74 -12.70 5.83 -1.56
CA ASP A 74 -13.93 5.06 -1.78
C ASP A 74 -14.56 4.49 -0.50
N GLY A 75 -14.13 4.97 0.66
CA GLY A 75 -14.64 4.55 1.98
C GLY A 75 -13.86 3.42 2.66
N TYR A 76 -12.90 2.80 1.95
CA TYR A 76 -12.00 1.79 2.47
C TYR A 76 -10.56 2.09 2.04
N ASN A 77 -9.59 1.73 2.87
CA ASN A 77 -8.19 1.96 2.57
C ASN A 77 -7.69 0.98 1.50
N HIS A 78 -7.37 1.50 0.31
CA HIS A 78 -6.96 0.71 -0.85
C HIS A 78 -5.72 1.27 -1.54
N LEU A 79 -5.13 0.48 -2.45
CA LEU A 79 -3.97 0.84 -3.24
C LEU A 79 -4.40 1.30 -4.63
N TYR A 80 -3.83 2.41 -5.06
CA TYR A 80 -4.04 3.03 -6.36
C TYR A 80 -2.70 3.23 -7.07
N LEU A 81 -2.68 3.01 -8.37
CA LEU A 81 -1.53 3.26 -9.22
C LEU A 81 -1.68 4.61 -9.91
N TYR A 82 -0.67 5.46 -9.73
CA TYR A 82 -0.57 6.79 -10.35
C TYR A 82 0.68 6.88 -11.21
N ASP A 83 0.67 7.80 -12.19
CA ASP A 83 1.88 8.26 -12.83
C ASP A 83 2.44 9.53 -12.12
N THR A 84 3.67 9.89 -12.47
CA THR A 84 4.34 11.07 -11.88
C THR A 84 3.76 12.42 -12.31
N THR A 85 2.75 12.44 -13.19
CA THR A 85 1.96 13.63 -13.50
C THR A 85 0.76 13.83 -12.55
N GLY A 86 0.48 12.82 -11.70
CA GLY A 86 -0.65 12.82 -10.77
C GLY A 86 -1.93 12.21 -11.35
N LYS A 87 -1.84 11.56 -12.51
CA LYS A 87 -2.97 10.87 -13.11
C LYS A 87 -3.12 9.49 -12.49
N GLU A 88 -4.31 9.20 -11.95
CA GLU A 88 -4.68 7.84 -11.57
C GLU A 88 -4.76 6.96 -12.82
N LEU A 89 -4.01 5.88 -12.82
CA LEU A 89 -3.97 4.90 -13.90
C LEU A 89 -4.91 3.74 -13.60
N ARG A 90 -4.95 3.28 -12.33
CA ARG A 90 -5.71 2.12 -11.94
C ARG A 90 -5.87 1.99 -10.44
N LYS A 91 -7.01 1.48 -9.99
CA LYS A 91 -7.21 0.96 -8.64
C LYS A 91 -6.65 -0.47 -8.57
N LEU A 92 -5.70 -0.72 -7.66
CA LEU A 92 -5.02 -2.03 -7.53
C LEU A 92 -5.77 -3.00 -6.62
N THR A 93 -6.51 -2.48 -5.63
CA THR A 93 -7.27 -3.28 -4.67
C THR A 93 -8.64 -2.67 -4.46
N GLY A 94 -9.64 -3.46 -4.05
CA GLY A 94 -11.00 -2.98 -3.84
C GLY A 94 -11.86 -3.96 -3.05
N GLY A 95 -13.00 -3.49 -2.53
CA GLY A 95 -13.95 -4.27 -1.75
C GLY A 95 -14.19 -3.69 -0.35
N GLU A 96 -15.07 -4.33 0.43
CA GLU A 96 -15.41 -3.89 1.80
C GLU A 96 -14.39 -4.41 2.84
N TRP A 97 -13.13 -4.04 2.66
CA TRP A 97 -12.01 -4.40 3.51
C TRP A 97 -10.88 -3.37 3.34
N VAL A 98 -9.84 -3.42 4.16
CA VAL A 98 -8.78 -2.42 4.15
C VAL A 98 -7.39 -3.03 3.95
N VAL A 99 -6.54 -2.33 3.25
CA VAL A 99 -5.08 -2.52 3.27
C VAL A 99 -4.56 -1.88 4.55
N THR A 100 -3.91 -2.67 5.40
CA THR A 100 -3.37 -2.18 6.68
C THR A 100 -1.90 -1.78 6.57
N LYS A 101 -1.16 -2.38 5.63
CA LYS A 101 0.25 -2.07 5.43
C LYS A 101 0.74 -2.53 4.07
N VAL A 102 1.50 -1.71 3.38
CA VAL A 102 2.30 -2.13 2.22
C VAL A 102 3.64 -2.67 2.72
N LEU A 103 4.01 -3.88 2.29
CA LEU A 103 5.23 -4.56 2.72
C LEU A 103 6.39 -4.36 1.75
N GLY A 104 6.10 -4.22 0.46
CA GLY A 104 7.08 -4.03 -0.59
C GLY A 104 6.67 -4.70 -1.90
N PHE A 105 7.66 -5.10 -2.69
CA PHE A 105 7.46 -5.72 -4.00
C PHE A 105 7.98 -7.15 -4.04
N SER A 106 7.44 -7.94 -4.99
CA SER A 106 7.99 -9.23 -5.35
C SER A 106 9.42 -9.10 -5.91
N LYS A 107 10.17 -10.20 -5.94
CA LYS A 107 11.56 -10.24 -6.42
C LYS A 107 11.73 -9.67 -7.83
N ASP A 108 10.76 -9.89 -8.71
CA ASP A 108 10.77 -9.40 -10.08
C ASP A 108 10.22 -7.97 -10.22
N GLY A 109 9.76 -7.36 -9.11
CA GLY A 109 9.20 -6.01 -9.07
C GLY A 109 7.85 -5.84 -9.77
N ASN A 110 7.19 -6.94 -10.18
CA ASN A 110 5.95 -6.87 -10.94
C ASN A 110 4.68 -6.93 -10.08
N LYS A 111 4.82 -7.27 -8.80
CA LYS A 111 3.70 -7.35 -7.85
C LYS A 111 4.00 -6.53 -6.60
N VAL A 112 2.96 -5.94 -6.03
CA VAL A 112 3.01 -5.34 -4.69
C VAL A 112 2.49 -6.35 -3.66
N ILE A 113 3.20 -6.46 -2.54
CA ILE A 113 2.87 -7.35 -1.41
C ILE A 113 2.39 -6.47 -0.26
N PHE A 114 1.25 -6.81 0.32
CA PHE A 114 0.61 -6.02 1.36
C PHE A 114 -0.13 -6.88 2.38
N GLU A 115 -0.38 -6.31 3.54
CA GLU A 115 -1.21 -6.84 4.62
C GLU A 115 -2.61 -6.22 4.52
N GLY A 116 -3.65 -7.03 4.65
CA GLY A 116 -5.02 -6.54 4.55
C GLY A 116 -6.03 -7.44 5.28
N THR A 117 -7.24 -6.91 5.47
CA THR A 117 -8.34 -7.58 6.14
C THR A 117 -9.30 -8.29 5.18
N ALA A 118 -8.93 -8.42 3.89
CA ALA A 118 -9.71 -9.14 2.89
C ALA A 118 -10.05 -10.57 3.36
N PRO A 119 -11.27 -11.07 3.08
CA PRO A 119 -11.67 -12.42 3.47
C PRO A 119 -10.75 -13.49 2.90
N HIS A 120 -10.36 -14.47 3.73
CA HIS A 120 -9.50 -15.57 3.29
C HIS A 120 -10.21 -16.46 2.27
N PRO A 121 -9.59 -16.81 1.12
CA PRO A 121 -10.26 -17.49 0.02
C PRO A 121 -10.75 -18.90 0.36
N VAL A 122 -10.11 -19.57 1.32
CA VAL A 122 -10.47 -20.95 1.75
C VAL A 122 -11.52 -20.98 2.87
N SER A 123 -11.82 -19.86 3.49
CA SER A 123 -12.81 -19.75 4.56
C SER A 123 -13.72 -18.54 4.35
N PRO A 124 -14.49 -18.49 3.25
CA PRO A 124 -15.34 -17.35 2.95
C PRO A 124 -16.48 -17.13 3.98
N ASN A 125 -16.85 -18.19 4.73
CA ASN A 125 -17.82 -18.10 5.83
C ASN A 125 -17.24 -17.53 7.13
N MET A 126 -15.93 -17.42 7.25
CA MET A 126 -15.28 -16.54 8.19
C MET A 126 -15.24 -15.14 7.53
N GLN A 127 -16.41 -14.51 7.41
CA GLN A 127 -16.48 -13.09 7.12
C GLN A 127 -15.47 -12.42 8.02
N GLY A 128 -14.52 -11.73 7.39
CA GLY A 128 -13.41 -11.12 8.11
C GLY A 128 -13.97 -10.35 9.30
N THR A 129 -13.67 -10.81 10.49
CA THR A 129 -14.13 -10.17 11.72
C THR A 129 -13.46 -8.81 11.92
N GLY A 130 -12.76 -8.28 10.88
CA GLY A 130 -11.91 -7.11 10.97
C GLY A 130 -10.66 -7.31 11.84
N MET A 131 -10.61 -8.43 12.57
CA MET A 131 -9.50 -8.76 13.47
C MET A 131 -8.43 -9.63 12.80
N GLN A 132 -8.79 -10.33 11.73
CA GLN A 132 -7.85 -11.18 10.98
C GLN A 132 -7.12 -10.34 9.92
N ARG A 133 -5.85 -10.65 9.72
CA ARG A 133 -5.00 -10.01 8.73
C ARG A 133 -4.27 -11.07 7.94
N TYR A 134 -4.33 -10.93 6.64
CA TYR A 134 -3.71 -11.84 5.68
C TYR A 134 -2.74 -11.09 4.79
N ILE A 135 -1.82 -11.83 4.20
CA ILE A 135 -0.84 -11.29 3.26
C ILE A 135 -1.30 -11.58 1.84
N TRP A 136 -1.31 -10.55 1.05
CA TRP A 136 -1.79 -10.55 -0.31
C TRP A 136 -0.73 -10.01 -1.27
N GLU A 137 -0.84 -10.41 -2.51
CA GLU A 137 -0.14 -9.77 -3.63
C GLU A 137 -1.13 -9.41 -4.74
N THR A 138 -0.83 -8.36 -5.50
CA THR A 138 -1.54 -8.01 -6.74
C THR A 138 -0.55 -7.60 -7.83
N ASP A 139 -0.85 -7.93 -9.08
CA ASP A 139 0.00 -7.60 -10.23
C ASP A 139 -0.14 -6.10 -10.57
N LEU A 140 0.99 -5.46 -10.87
CA LEU A 140 1.06 -4.04 -11.20
C LEU A 140 0.79 -3.74 -12.68
N ARG A 141 0.70 -4.76 -13.53
CA ARG A 141 0.58 -4.66 -14.99
C ARG A 141 -0.79 -5.08 -15.52
N THR A 142 -1.46 -5.96 -14.80
CA THR A 142 -2.74 -6.56 -15.21
C THR A 142 -3.82 -6.31 -14.17
N ASP A 143 -5.08 -6.48 -14.56
CA ASP A 143 -6.24 -6.42 -13.64
C ASP A 143 -6.52 -7.78 -12.99
N ASP A 144 -5.47 -8.58 -12.79
CA ASP A 144 -5.58 -9.91 -12.23
C ASP A 144 -6.05 -9.88 -10.78
N ILE A 145 -6.69 -10.96 -10.39
CA ILE A 145 -7.21 -11.18 -9.03
C ILE A 145 -6.05 -11.21 -8.03
N MET A 146 -6.24 -10.56 -6.89
CA MET A 146 -5.33 -10.65 -5.77
C MET A 146 -5.11 -12.11 -5.35
N ASN A 147 -3.86 -12.46 -5.06
CA ASN A 147 -3.50 -13.78 -4.57
C ASN A 147 -3.14 -13.71 -3.09
N CYS A 148 -3.72 -14.62 -2.28
CA CYS A 148 -3.40 -14.74 -0.87
C CYS A 148 -2.12 -15.56 -0.68
N LEU A 149 -1.14 -14.99 0.00
CA LEU A 149 0.16 -15.62 0.27
C LEU A 149 0.21 -16.31 1.63
N SER A 150 -0.69 -15.97 2.57
CA SER A 150 -0.77 -16.59 3.89
C SER A 150 -1.81 -17.71 3.91
N TRP A 151 -1.46 -18.88 4.48
CA TRP A 151 -2.29 -20.09 4.39
C TRP A 151 -3.00 -20.45 5.70
N LYS A 152 -2.49 -20.01 6.85
CA LYS A 152 -3.08 -20.26 8.16
C LYS A 152 -4.17 -19.22 8.45
N VAL A 153 -5.22 -19.62 9.17
CA VAL A 153 -6.22 -18.64 9.67
C VAL A 153 -5.66 -17.95 10.90
N GLY A 154 -5.66 -16.61 10.89
CA GLY A 154 -5.14 -15.82 12.01
C GLY A 154 -4.78 -14.38 11.65
N VAL A 155 -3.96 -13.82 12.51
CA VAL A 155 -3.32 -12.53 12.29
C VAL A 155 -1.89 -12.80 11.84
N HIS A 156 -1.59 -12.42 10.61
CA HIS A 156 -0.28 -12.52 10.00
C HIS A 156 0.45 -11.18 10.06
N ARG A 157 1.74 -11.23 10.31
CA ARG A 157 2.64 -10.09 10.21
C ARG A 157 3.91 -10.54 9.52
N TRP A 158 4.15 -10.04 8.32
CA TRP A 158 5.32 -10.38 7.55
C TRP A 158 6.46 -9.39 7.74
N LEU A 159 7.68 -9.93 7.86
CA LEU A 159 8.92 -9.21 7.64
C LEU A 159 9.46 -9.69 6.28
N LEU A 160 9.22 -8.88 5.26
CA LEU A 160 9.67 -9.17 3.89
C LEU A 160 11.18 -8.99 3.79
N SER A 161 11.86 -9.92 3.11
CA SER A 161 13.28 -9.76 2.79
C SER A 161 13.49 -8.63 1.78
N PRO A 162 14.65 -7.94 1.79
CA PRO A 162 14.94 -6.89 0.81
C PRO A 162 14.88 -7.36 -0.65
N SER A 163 15.11 -8.66 -0.89
CA SER A 163 15.01 -9.24 -2.23
C SER A 163 13.59 -9.54 -2.68
N GLY A 164 12.57 -9.49 -1.80
CA GLY A 164 11.20 -9.90 -2.10
C GLY A 164 11.04 -11.41 -2.35
N GLU A 165 12.06 -12.24 -2.04
CA GLU A 165 12.02 -13.69 -2.27
C GLU A 165 11.58 -14.50 -1.04
N TYR A 166 11.82 -13.95 0.15
CA TYR A 166 11.50 -14.58 1.42
C TYR A 166 10.79 -13.63 2.36
N ALA A 167 10.03 -14.19 3.29
CA ALA A 167 9.47 -13.47 4.41
C ALA A 167 9.52 -14.30 5.69
N ILE A 168 9.61 -13.64 6.84
CA ILE A 168 9.34 -14.23 8.13
C ILE A 168 7.89 -13.93 8.46
N ASP A 169 7.09 -14.96 8.65
CA ASP A 169 5.68 -14.85 9.04
C ASP A 169 5.52 -15.05 10.54
N TYR A 170 5.02 -14.05 11.21
CA TYR A 170 4.57 -14.14 12.60
C TYR A 170 3.06 -14.33 12.58
N VAL A 171 2.58 -15.53 12.87
CA VAL A 171 1.16 -15.86 12.87
C VAL A 171 0.66 -16.17 14.27
N SER A 172 -0.55 -15.74 14.59
CA SER A 172 -1.25 -16.08 15.82
C SER A 172 -2.76 -16.11 15.62
N SER A 173 -3.45 -16.94 16.42
CA SER A 173 -4.90 -17.02 16.48
C SER A 173 -5.34 -17.27 17.93
N PRO A 174 -6.65 -17.20 18.25
CA PRO A 174 -7.13 -17.52 19.60
C PRO A 174 -6.79 -18.94 20.07
N SER A 175 -6.62 -19.89 19.13
CA SER A 175 -6.29 -21.29 19.42
C SER A 175 -4.82 -21.64 19.19
N THR A 176 -4.04 -20.76 18.60
CA THR A 176 -2.63 -20.98 18.26
C THR A 176 -1.79 -19.85 18.81
N PRO A 177 -0.90 -20.14 19.78
CA PRO A 177 0.09 -19.17 20.22
C PRO A 177 0.94 -18.69 19.05
N ARG A 178 1.69 -17.60 19.25
CA ARG A 178 2.58 -17.05 18.23
C ARG A 178 3.50 -18.14 17.67
N ASP A 179 3.39 -18.33 16.36
CA ASP A 179 4.22 -19.20 15.55
C ASP A 179 5.09 -18.36 14.61
N ILE A 180 6.23 -18.87 14.20
CA ILE A 180 7.18 -18.16 13.33
C ILE A 180 7.60 -19.09 12.20
N ASP A 181 7.25 -18.72 10.98
CA ASP A 181 7.56 -19.49 9.79
C ASP A 181 8.49 -18.71 8.85
N LEU A 182 9.40 -19.42 8.18
CA LEU A 182 10.11 -18.90 7.02
C LEU A 182 9.33 -19.26 5.76
N VAL A 183 8.88 -18.24 5.03
CA VAL A 183 8.10 -18.39 3.80
C VAL A 183 8.96 -18.04 2.60
N ARG A 184 8.95 -18.87 1.56
CA ARG A 184 9.49 -18.54 0.25
C ARG A 184 8.35 -18.09 -0.65
N ILE A 185 8.48 -16.89 -1.20
CA ILE A 185 7.53 -16.28 -2.12
C ILE A 185 7.83 -16.82 -3.53
N LYS A 186 6.81 -17.33 -4.23
CA LYS A 186 6.97 -17.95 -5.57
C LYS A 186 6.61 -16.98 -6.68
#